data_8c1ee61e218bb6cfece457f0b15ea9d0
#
_entry.id   8c1ee61e218bb6cfece457f0b15ea9d0
#
_cell.length_a   1.000
_cell.length_b   1.000
_cell.length_c   1.000
_cell.angle_alpha   90.00
_cell.angle_beta   90.00
_cell.angle_gamma   90.00
#
_symmetry.space_group_name_H-M   'P 1'
#
loop_
_entity.id
_entity.type
_entity.pdbx_description
1 polymer ?
#
loop_
_entity_poly.entity_id
_entity_poly.type
_entity_poly.pdbx_seq_one_letter_code
_entity_poly.pdbx_strand_id
1 'polypeptide(L)'
;MKASLAIASLFATSVYGHTIFQQMYVNGVSQGHLTGIRVVDYDGPIMDVTSNDIICNGGINPYHTPLPSTVITVPAGAQVTAEWHRSLAGADPADSSDPVDPTHHGPVITYLAQIPNALQSTVTGLKWFKIYEDGLIAANQSWGVDRMYANKGKVTFTIPPCIAAGQYLLRHEMIGAVTYPGAQFYMECAQIQITGGGSTSPATVSFPGAYHGTDPGITTNIYYPLLTNYTVPGPPVFSCSGGGATTTVRSTTTSASTTSATTVTKTTTTTSAASTTTAAGTVAHFGQCGGSSYTGPTACAAPYTCVVSNAFVSLQAISLSFDWNLLTNHFRTQYSQCL
;
A
#
# COMPACT_ATOMS: atom_id res chain seq x y z
N MET A 1 -32.25 -14.84 -48.28
CA MET A 1 -30.93 -14.75 -47.66
C MET A 1 -31.12 -14.12 -46.30
N LYS A 2 -30.93 -14.91 -45.22
CA LYS A 2 -31.05 -14.42 -43.84
C LYS A 2 -29.63 -14.16 -43.33
N ALA A 3 -29.28 -12.90 -43.10
CA ALA A 3 -28.03 -12.53 -42.53
C ALA A 3 -28.11 -12.69 -41.02
N SER A 4 -27.35 -13.63 -40.44
CA SER A 4 -27.19 -13.78 -39.00
C SER A 4 -26.15 -12.78 -38.54
N LEU A 5 -26.56 -11.79 -37.74
CA LEU A 5 -25.66 -10.88 -37.05
C LEU A 5 -25.09 -11.63 -35.83
N ALA A 6 -23.82 -11.95 -35.87
CA ALA A 6 -23.10 -12.43 -34.68
C ALA A 6 -22.74 -11.24 -33.81
N ILE A 7 -23.37 -11.13 -32.64
CA ILE A 7 -23.02 -10.15 -31.60
C ILE A 7 -21.82 -10.73 -30.85
N ALA A 8 -20.65 -10.20 -31.09
CA ALA A 8 -19.47 -10.46 -30.28
C ALA A 8 -19.60 -9.68 -28.95
N SER A 9 -19.93 -10.40 -27.89
CA SER A 9 -19.90 -9.83 -26.53
C SER A 9 -18.44 -9.58 -26.11
N LEU A 10 -18.02 -8.32 -26.13
CA LEU A 10 -16.78 -7.93 -25.49
C LEU A 10 -17.01 -8.02 -23.97
N PHE A 11 -16.47 -9.05 -23.35
CA PHE A 11 -16.31 -9.09 -21.91
C PHE A 11 -15.20 -8.09 -21.57
N ALA A 12 -15.55 -6.92 -21.04
CA ALA A 12 -14.61 -6.06 -20.34
C ALA A 12 -14.23 -6.78 -19.05
N THR A 13 -13.06 -7.42 -19.04
CA THR A 13 -12.46 -7.90 -17.79
C THR A 13 -12.07 -6.68 -16.98
N SER A 14 -12.81 -6.40 -15.92
CA SER A 14 -12.40 -5.44 -14.90
C SER A 14 -11.15 -6.00 -14.26
N VAL A 15 -10.01 -5.37 -14.49
CA VAL A 15 -8.75 -5.70 -13.80
C VAL A 15 -8.89 -5.11 -12.39
N TYR A 16 -9.26 -5.96 -11.44
CA TYR A 16 -9.28 -5.63 -10.01
C TYR A 16 -7.97 -6.11 -9.40
N GLY A 17 -7.16 -5.17 -8.93
CA GLY A 17 -5.85 -5.45 -8.33
C GLY A 17 -5.92 -5.87 -6.86
N HIS A 18 -6.91 -6.65 -6.49
CA HIS A 18 -7.28 -7.02 -5.13
C HIS A 18 -6.44 -8.19 -4.59
N THR A 19 -6.27 -8.27 -3.26
CA THR A 19 -5.46 -9.31 -2.63
C THR A 19 -5.88 -9.52 -1.18
N ILE A 20 -5.65 -10.74 -0.65
CA ILE A 20 -6.06 -11.17 0.70
C ILE A 20 -4.86 -11.86 1.37
N PHE A 21 -4.50 -11.43 2.59
CA PHE A 21 -3.60 -12.18 3.46
C PHE A 21 -4.32 -13.44 3.96
N GLN A 22 -3.86 -14.62 3.55
CA GLN A 22 -4.63 -15.85 3.73
C GLN A 22 -3.84 -17.05 4.25
N GLN A 23 -2.51 -16.95 4.34
CA GLN A 23 -1.71 -18.05 4.90
C GLN A 23 -0.54 -17.51 5.72
N MET A 24 -0.21 -18.23 6.79
CA MET A 24 0.88 -17.86 7.69
C MET A 24 1.83 -19.03 7.91
N TYR A 25 3.12 -18.71 8.03
CA TYR A 25 4.18 -19.66 8.37
C TYR A 25 4.88 -19.17 9.64
N VAL A 26 5.26 -20.12 10.51
CA VAL A 26 6.07 -19.86 11.71
C VAL A 26 7.37 -20.63 11.58
N ASN A 27 8.51 -19.94 11.57
CA ASN A 27 9.83 -20.53 11.34
C ASN A 27 9.87 -21.44 10.09
N GLY A 28 9.23 -20.99 9.01
CA GLY A 28 9.14 -21.73 7.74
C GLY A 28 8.11 -22.84 7.69
N VAL A 29 7.41 -23.14 8.79
CA VAL A 29 6.37 -24.18 8.85
C VAL A 29 5.01 -23.55 8.59
N SER A 30 4.31 -24.04 7.55
CA SER A 30 2.93 -23.63 7.25
C SER A 30 1.97 -23.95 8.39
N GLN A 31 1.12 -22.98 8.72
CA GLN A 31 0.06 -23.16 9.71
C GLN A 31 -1.26 -23.64 9.09
N GLY A 32 -1.28 -23.79 7.78
CA GLY A 32 -2.44 -24.18 6.98
C GLY A 32 -3.11 -22.98 6.30
N HIS A 33 -3.65 -23.23 5.14
CA HIS A 33 -4.39 -22.25 4.34
C HIS A 33 -5.66 -21.81 5.08
N LEU A 34 -5.91 -20.51 5.14
CA LEU A 34 -7.01 -19.84 5.86
C LEU A 34 -7.03 -20.08 7.38
N THR A 35 -6.03 -20.79 7.94
CA THR A 35 -6.01 -21.14 9.35
C THR A 35 -5.67 -19.95 10.22
N GLY A 36 -6.55 -19.62 11.18
CA GLY A 36 -6.34 -18.58 12.17
C GLY A 36 -6.32 -17.16 11.63
N ILE A 37 -6.67 -16.93 10.37
CA ILE A 37 -6.70 -15.59 9.73
C ILE A 37 -8.15 -15.23 9.44
N ARG A 38 -8.57 -14.03 9.82
CA ARG A 38 -9.91 -13.48 9.56
C ARG A 38 -9.98 -12.94 8.14
N VAL A 39 -10.03 -13.85 7.18
CA VAL A 39 -10.11 -13.52 5.77
C VAL A 39 -11.48 -12.97 5.40
N VAL A 40 -11.56 -12.28 4.28
CA VAL A 40 -12.79 -11.68 3.74
C VAL A 40 -13.27 -12.43 2.51
N ASP A 41 -14.57 -12.34 2.21
CA ASP A 41 -15.16 -12.94 0.99
C ASP A 41 -14.97 -12.04 -0.24
N TYR A 42 -14.65 -10.77 -0.03
CA TYR A 42 -14.42 -9.81 -1.11
C TYR A 42 -13.08 -9.10 -0.90
N ASP A 43 -12.24 -9.16 -1.91
CA ASP A 43 -10.85 -8.73 -1.91
C ASP A 43 -10.64 -7.22 -2.15
N GLY A 44 -11.68 -6.39 -2.05
CA GLY A 44 -11.63 -4.96 -2.33
C GLY A 44 -10.86 -4.14 -1.27
N PRO A 45 -10.36 -2.96 -1.65
CA PRO A 45 -9.63 -2.09 -0.73
C PRO A 45 -10.55 -1.37 0.25
N ILE A 46 -9.99 -1.05 1.42
CA ILE A 46 -10.50 0.01 2.28
C ILE A 46 -9.88 1.33 1.79
N MET A 47 -10.70 2.36 1.57
CA MET A 47 -10.23 3.66 1.09
C MET A 47 -10.43 4.78 2.12
N ASP A 48 -11.22 4.53 3.16
CA ASP A 48 -11.48 5.49 4.23
C ASP A 48 -10.70 5.12 5.49
N VAL A 49 -9.65 5.87 5.78
CA VAL A 49 -8.80 5.69 6.97
C VAL A 49 -9.53 5.99 8.29
N THR A 50 -10.73 6.56 8.24
CA THR A 50 -11.56 6.85 9.41
C THR A 50 -12.59 5.74 9.70
N SER A 51 -12.78 4.79 8.76
CA SER A 51 -13.64 3.63 8.94
C SER A 51 -13.06 2.63 9.95
N ASN A 52 -13.94 1.93 10.67
CA ASN A 52 -13.50 0.78 11.49
C ASN A 52 -12.97 -0.38 10.66
N ASP A 53 -13.26 -0.43 9.37
CA ASP A 53 -12.74 -1.46 8.46
C ASP A 53 -11.21 -1.42 8.35
N ILE A 54 -10.59 -0.23 8.58
CA ILE A 54 -9.13 -0.09 8.59
C ILE A 54 -8.44 -0.90 9.72
N ILE A 55 -9.20 -1.44 10.68
CA ILE A 55 -8.65 -2.24 11.79
C ILE A 55 -8.24 -3.62 11.29
N CYS A 56 -9.21 -4.42 10.85
CA CYS A 56 -9.05 -5.81 10.43
C CYS A 56 -10.01 -6.20 9.30
N ASN A 57 -10.54 -5.24 8.54
CA ASN A 57 -11.63 -5.49 7.60
C ASN A 57 -12.95 -5.92 8.31
N GLY A 58 -13.89 -6.55 7.61
CA GLY A 58 -15.10 -7.17 8.18
C GLY A 58 -16.37 -6.34 8.13
N GLY A 59 -16.33 -5.14 7.54
CA GLY A 59 -17.51 -4.29 7.31
C GLY A 59 -17.88 -4.25 5.83
N ILE A 60 -17.26 -3.33 5.06
CA ILE A 60 -17.53 -3.21 3.62
C ILE A 60 -17.13 -4.47 2.86
N ASN A 61 -16.07 -5.15 3.30
CA ASN A 61 -15.69 -6.49 2.87
C ASN A 61 -16.02 -7.46 4.00
N PRO A 62 -17.13 -8.21 3.92
CA PRO A 62 -17.55 -9.12 4.98
C PRO A 62 -16.54 -10.23 5.21
N TYR A 63 -16.37 -10.63 6.46
CA TYR A 63 -15.57 -11.81 6.78
C TYR A 63 -16.15 -13.07 6.16
N HIS A 64 -15.26 -13.92 5.67
CA HIS A 64 -15.59 -15.32 5.40
C HIS A 64 -16.04 -15.99 6.70
N THR A 65 -17.18 -16.67 6.67
CA THR A 65 -17.79 -17.24 7.84
C THR A 65 -17.91 -18.77 7.75
N PRO A 66 -17.74 -19.49 8.89
CA PRO A 66 -17.50 -19.00 10.24
C PRO A 66 -16.10 -18.42 10.43
N LEU A 67 -15.93 -17.46 11.35
CA LEU A 67 -14.59 -16.97 11.71
C LEU A 67 -13.72 -18.14 12.21
N PRO A 68 -12.40 -18.11 11.95
CA PRO A 68 -11.52 -19.21 12.38
C PRO A 68 -11.54 -19.39 13.90
N SER A 69 -11.58 -20.64 14.35
CA SER A 69 -11.51 -21.00 15.77
C SER A 69 -10.08 -21.33 16.24
N THR A 70 -9.10 -21.27 15.34
CA THR A 70 -7.70 -21.56 15.66
C THR A 70 -6.97 -20.30 16.10
N VAL A 71 -6.15 -20.43 17.16
CA VAL A 71 -5.16 -19.44 17.57
C VAL A 71 -3.78 -20.04 17.30
N ILE A 72 -3.01 -19.42 16.41
CA ILE A 72 -1.70 -19.92 15.98
C ILE A 72 -0.65 -19.62 17.06
N THR A 73 0.07 -20.65 17.50
CA THR A 73 1.17 -20.48 18.47
C THR A 73 2.43 -19.93 17.78
N VAL A 74 2.95 -18.82 18.29
CA VAL A 74 4.12 -18.13 17.74
C VAL A 74 5.12 -17.84 18.87
N PRO A 75 6.31 -18.44 18.89
CA PRO A 75 7.34 -18.06 19.85
C PRO A 75 7.79 -16.61 19.66
N ALA A 76 8.03 -15.89 20.76
CA ALA A 76 8.70 -14.60 20.70
C ALA A 76 10.08 -14.75 20.04
N GLY A 77 10.42 -13.86 19.13
CA GLY A 77 11.62 -13.95 18.29
C GLY A 77 11.49 -14.85 17.05
N ALA A 78 10.36 -15.54 16.86
CA ALA A 78 10.14 -16.37 15.68
C ALA A 78 10.07 -15.51 14.40
N GLN A 79 10.52 -16.09 13.29
CA GLN A 79 10.21 -15.58 11.96
C GLN A 79 8.80 -15.98 11.56
N VAL A 80 8.01 -15.01 11.15
CA VAL A 80 6.67 -15.21 10.60
C VAL A 80 6.69 -14.79 9.14
N THR A 81 6.10 -15.64 8.28
CA THR A 81 5.85 -15.26 6.88
C THR A 81 4.35 -15.18 6.66
N ALA A 82 3.88 -14.04 6.18
CA ALA A 82 2.54 -13.82 5.67
C ALA A 82 2.52 -14.08 4.17
N GLU A 83 1.48 -14.76 3.67
CA GLU A 83 1.31 -15.05 2.25
C GLU A 83 -0.04 -14.53 1.78
N TRP A 84 0.01 -13.81 0.66
CA TRP A 84 -1.10 -13.11 0.03
C TRP A 84 -1.43 -13.73 -1.31
N HIS A 85 -2.71 -13.82 -1.62
CA HIS A 85 -3.20 -14.19 -2.94
C HIS A 85 -4.50 -13.46 -3.27
N ARG A 86 -4.79 -13.37 -4.55
CA ARG A 86 -5.93 -12.63 -5.06
C ARG A 86 -7.29 -13.24 -4.73
N SER A 87 -7.36 -14.54 -4.56
CA SER A 87 -8.58 -15.25 -4.22
C SER A 87 -8.36 -16.23 -3.07
N LEU A 88 -9.43 -16.59 -2.37
CA LEU A 88 -9.37 -17.59 -1.29
C LEU A 88 -9.03 -19.00 -1.79
N ALA A 89 -8.87 -19.21 -3.09
CA ALA A 89 -8.38 -20.48 -3.63
C ALA A 89 -6.86 -20.68 -3.46
N GLY A 90 -6.12 -19.62 -3.10
CA GLY A 90 -4.67 -19.63 -3.00
C GLY A 90 -3.98 -19.19 -4.29
N ALA A 91 -2.71 -19.57 -4.45
CA ALA A 91 -1.87 -19.18 -5.58
C ALA A 91 -2.46 -19.62 -6.92
N ASP A 92 -2.54 -18.68 -7.87
CA ASP A 92 -2.90 -18.95 -9.26
C ASP A 92 -1.77 -18.51 -10.20
N PRO A 93 -0.87 -19.43 -10.60
CA PRO A 93 0.23 -19.10 -11.51
C PRO A 93 -0.21 -18.67 -12.91
N ALA A 94 -1.48 -18.89 -13.28
CA ALA A 94 -2.03 -18.49 -14.58
C ALA A 94 -2.57 -17.05 -14.55
N ASP A 95 -2.82 -16.48 -13.37
CA ASP A 95 -3.24 -15.09 -13.22
C ASP A 95 -2.01 -14.19 -13.01
N SER A 96 -1.71 -13.34 -13.97
CA SER A 96 -0.61 -12.37 -13.88
C SER A 96 -0.81 -11.30 -12.79
N SER A 97 -2.03 -11.18 -12.25
CA SER A 97 -2.37 -10.30 -11.13
C SER A 97 -2.34 -11.04 -9.78
N ASP A 98 -1.97 -12.32 -9.72
CA ASP A 98 -1.70 -13.01 -8.47
C ASP A 98 -0.20 -12.93 -8.13
N PRO A 99 0.17 -12.61 -6.89
CA PRO A 99 -0.60 -12.44 -5.63
C PRO A 99 -1.30 -11.09 -5.49
N VAL A 100 -0.94 -10.10 -6.26
CA VAL A 100 -1.47 -8.74 -6.29
C VAL A 100 -1.18 -8.15 -7.67
N ASP A 101 -2.03 -7.26 -8.16
CA ASP A 101 -1.74 -6.56 -9.41
C ASP A 101 -0.41 -5.80 -9.32
N PRO A 102 0.53 -6.02 -10.26
CA PRO A 102 1.87 -5.42 -10.20
C PRO A 102 1.88 -3.88 -10.30
N THR A 103 0.75 -3.25 -10.57
CA THR A 103 0.61 -1.78 -10.55
C THR A 103 0.36 -1.23 -9.14
N HIS A 104 0.12 -2.08 -8.14
CA HIS A 104 -0.05 -1.69 -6.75
C HIS A 104 1.29 -1.47 -6.06
N HIS A 105 1.91 -0.31 -6.32
CA HIS A 105 3.14 0.09 -5.65
C HIS A 105 2.84 0.68 -4.28
N GLY A 106 3.63 0.33 -3.26
CA GLY A 106 3.48 0.90 -1.93
C GLY A 106 4.10 0.06 -0.81
N PRO A 107 3.91 0.46 0.45
CA PRO A 107 4.49 -0.22 1.59
C PRO A 107 3.74 -1.48 2.00
N VAL A 108 4.45 -2.38 2.69
CA VAL A 108 3.89 -3.49 3.46
C VAL A 108 4.21 -3.28 4.93
N ILE A 109 3.24 -3.49 5.81
CA ILE A 109 3.33 -3.10 7.22
C ILE A 109 2.75 -4.21 8.09
N THR A 110 3.33 -4.43 9.27
CA THR A 110 2.77 -5.36 10.26
C THR A 110 2.64 -4.71 11.63
N TYR A 111 1.48 -4.91 12.24
CA TYR A 111 1.18 -4.48 13.60
C TYR A 111 0.78 -5.66 14.49
N LEU A 112 0.99 -5.48 15.79
CA LEU A 112 0.44 -6.37 16.83
C LEU A 112 -0.43 -5.57 17.79
N ALA A 113 -1.50 -6.19 18.27
CA ALA A 113 -2.28 -5.71 19.41
C ALA A 113 -2.52 -6.84 20.39
N GLN A 114 -2.14 -6.64 21.65
CA GLN A 114 -2.48 -7.59 22.71
C GLN A 114 -4.00 -7.58 22.96
N ILE A 115 -4.59 -8.75 23.13
CA ILE A 115 -6.03 -8.94 23.26
C ILE A 115 -6.32 -10.04 24.30
N PRO A 116 -7.34 -9.89 25.15
CA PRO A 116 -7.65 -10.90 26.16
C PRO A 116 -8.04 -12.26 25.56
N ASN A 117 -8.74 -12.24 24.43
CA ASN A 117 -9.15 -13.45 23.70
C ASN A 117 -9.06 -13.18 22.18
N ALA A 118 -8.12 -13.82 21.50
CA ALA A 118 -7.93 -13.66 20.06
C ALA A 118 -9.12 -14.17 19.22
N LEU A 119 -10.04 -14.93 19.81
CA LEU A 119 -11.26 -15.42 19.16
C LEU A 119 -12.45 -14.44 19.31
N GLN A 120 -12.32 -13.38 20.12
CA GLN A 120 -13.41 -12.40 20.24
C GLN A 120 -13.67 -11.69 18.90
N SER A 121 -14.94 -11.42 18.59
CA SER A 121 -15.31 -10.73 17.35
C SER A 121 -14.96 -9.23 17.36
N THR A 122 -15.00 -8.60 18.53
CA THR A 122 -14.78 -7.15 18.68
C THR A 122 -13.29 -6.82 18.57
N VAL A 123 -12.95 -5.97 17.61
CA VAL A 123 -11.57 -5.50 17.35
C VAL A 123 -11.39 -3.99 17.57
N THR A 124 -12.48 -3.27 17.88
CA THR A 124 -12.44 -1.83 18.15
C THR A 124 -11.78 -1.53 19.50
N GLY A 125 -11.09 -0.39 19.58
CA GLY A 125 -10.43 0.06 20.82
C GLY A 125 -9.11 -0.63 21.15
N LEU A 126 -8.66 -1.60 20.35
CA LEU A 126 -7.38 -2.27 20.51
C LEU A 126 -6.22 -1.29 20.38
N LYS A 127 -5.11 -1.61 21.05
CA LYS A 127 -3.89 -0.82 21.09
C LYS A 127 -2.82 -1.52 20.26
N TRP A 128 -2.43 -0.87 19.16
CA TRP A 128 -1.56 -1.41 18.13
C TRP A 128 -0.16 -0.83 18.20
N PHE A 129 0.86 -1.64 17.92
CA PHE A 129 2.23 -1.19 17.72
C PHE A 129 2.82 -1.85 16.48
N LYS A 130 3.59 -1.08 15.72
CA LYS A 130 4.18 -1.55 14.47
C LYS A 130 5.42 -2.38 14.77
N ILE A 131 5.53 -3.56 14.17
CA ILE A 131 6.68 -4.47 14.32
C ILE A 131 7.50 -4.63 13.05
N TYR A 132 6.95 -4.23 11.90
CA TYR A 132 7.61 -4.33 10.61
C TYR A 132 7.06 -3.30 9.64
N GLU A 133 7.94 -2.78 8.78
CA GLU A 133 7.56 -2.02 7.61
C GLU A 133 8.57 -2.23 6.48
N ASP A 134 8.08 -2.21 5.26
CA ASP A 134 8.87 -2.26 4.05
C ASP A 134 8.29 -1.26 3.04
N GLY A 135 8.99 -0.15 2.83
CA GLY A 135 8.54 0.97 2.00
C GLY A 135 9.26 1.04 0.65
N LEU A 136 9.72 2.24 0.30
CA LEU A 136 10.43 2.52 -0.96
C LEU A 136 11.95 2.33 -0.79
N ILE A 137 12.57 1.58 -1.69
CA ILE A 137 14.01 1.64 -1.96
C ILE A 137 14.21 2.61 -3.12
N ALA A 138 14.55 3.86 -2.80
CA ALA A 138 14.62 4.93 -3.80
C ALA A 138 15.64 4.69 -4.92
N ALA A 139 16.73 3.98 -4.62
CA ALA A 139 17.81 3.71 -5.58
C ALA A 139 17.37 2.95 -6.84
N ASN A 140 16.36 2.10 -6.73
CA ASN A 140 15.80 1.32 -7.83
C ASN A 140 14.27 1.43 -7.94
N GLN A 141 13.66 2.39 -7.21
CA GLN A 141 12.21 2.63 -7.18
C GLN A 141 11.40 1.38 -6.83
N SER A 142 11.95 0.46 -6.04
CA SER A 142 11.28 -0.77 -5.64
C SER A 142 10.51 -0.57 -4.33
N TRP A 143 9.26 -0.98 -4.30
CA TRP A 143 8.36 -0.88 -3.15
C TRP A 143 8.25 -2.20 -2.38
N GLY A 144 7.74 -2.16 -1.16
CA GLY A 144 7.45 -3.36 -0.37
C GLY A 144 6.54 -4.32 -1.11
N VAL A 145 5.49 -3.80 -1.77
CA VAL A 145 4.56 -4.61 -2.57
C VAL A 145 5.25 -5.24 -3.79
N ASP A 146 6.18 -4.53 -4.46
CA ASP A 146 6.93 -5.10 -5.59
C ASP A 146 7.77 -6.31 -5.15
N ARG A 147 8.37 -6.21 -3.96
CA ARG A 147 9.14 -7.31 -3.37
C ARG A 147 8.25 -8.47 -2.91
N MET A 148 7.07 -8.16 -2.37
CA MET A 148 6.04 -9.16 -2.06
C MET A 148 5.60 -9.89 -3.34
N TYR A 149 5.32 -9.15 -4.42
CA TYR A 149 4.97 -9.72 -5.72
C TYR A 149 6.07 -10.64 -6.25
N ALA A 150 7.32 -10.15 -6.28
CA ALA A 150 8.48 -10.93 -6.72
C ALA A 150 8.69 -12.21 -5.87
N ASN A 151 8.32 -12.17 -4.60
CA ASN A 151 8.37 -13.31 -3.67
C ASN A 151 7.05 -14.10 -3.61
N LYS A 152 6.22 -14.00 -4.65
CA LYS A 152 4.97 -14.78 -4.79
C LYS A 152 4.02 -14.62 -3.60
N GLY A 153 3.80 -13.39 -3.19
CA GLY A 153 2.91 -13.02 -2.10
C GLY A 153 3.49 -13.13 -0.69
N LYS A 154 4.73 -13.54 -0.53
CA LYS A 154 5.32 -13.81 0.77
C LYS A 154 6.13 -12.65 1.32
N VAL A 155 5.83 -12.29 2.58
CA VAL A 155 6.55 -11.28 3.35
C VAL A 155 6.99 -11.88 4.67
N THR A 156 8.28 -11.82 5.00
CA THR A 156 8.83 -12.39 6.23
C THR A 156 9.30 -11.29 7.17
N PHE A 157 8.90 -11.39 8.43
CA PHE A 157 9.26 -10.47 9.51
C PHE A 157 9.49 -11.24 10.81
N THR A 158 10.04 -10.58 11.83
CA THR A 158 10.36 -11.21 13.12
C THR A 158 9.43 -10.67 14.21
N ILE A 159 8.86 -11.57 15.01
CA ILE A 159 8.14 -11.17 16.21
C ILE A 159 9.16 -10.64 17.25
N PRO A 160 8.96 -9.45 17.82
CA PRO A 160 9.92 -8.92 18.79
C PRO A 160 10.09 -9.87 19.98
N PRO A 161 11.35 -10.22 20.36
CA PRO A 161 11.57 -11.20 21.41
C PRO A 161 11.31 -10.67 22.83
N CYS A 162 11.13 -9.38 23.02
CA CYS A 162 10.98 -8.74 24.32
C CYS A 162 9.53 -8.46 24.73
N ILE A 163 8.55 -8.68 23.87
CA ILE A 163 7.14 -8.43 24.18
C ILE A 163 6.58 -9.53 25.09
N ALA A 164 5.52 -9.21 25.83
CA ALA A 164 4.90 -10.15 26.75
C ALA A 164 4.26 -11.35 26.02
N ALA A 165 4.32 -12.51 26.66
CA ALA A 165 3.51 -13.64 26.24
C ALA A 165 2.02 -13.32 26.37
N GLY A 166 1.17 -13.93 25.55
CA GLY A 166 -0.27 -13.70 25.57
C GLY A 166 -0.89 -13.80 24.18
N GLN A 167 -2.19 -13.54 24.13
CA GLN A 167 -2.91 -13.54 22.86
C GLN A 167 -2.82 -12.17 22.20
N TYR A 168 -2.68 -12.19 20.87
CA TYR A 168 -2.57 -11.02 20.04
C TYR A 168 -3.39 -11.17 18.76
N LEU A 169 -3.78 -10.06 18.18
CA LEU A 169 -4.07 -9.99 16.76
C LEU A 169 -2.82 -9.46 16.03
N LEU A 170 -2.46 -10.14 14.97
CA LEU A 170 -1.43 -9.73 14.02
C LEU A 170 -2.14 -9.15 12.81
N ARG A 171 -2.04 -7.84 12.60
CA ARG A 171 -2.57 -7.13 11.45
C ARG A 171 -1.47 -7.00 10.42
N HIS A 172 -1.64 -7.66 9.29
CA HIS A 172 -0.71 -7.53 8.16
C HIS A 172 -1.41 -6.77 7.04
N GLU A 173 -0.72 -5.77 6.52
CA GLU A 173 -1.27 -4.77 5.61
C GLU A 173 -0.35 -4.51 4.44
N MET A 174 -0.93 -4.30 3.27
CA MET A 174 -0.30 -3.58 2.17
C MET A 174 -1.12 -2.35 1.80
N ILE A 175 -0.45 -1.34 1.30
CA ILE A 175 -1.10 -0.12 0.80
C ILE A 175 -0.72 0.03 -0.68
N GLY A 176 -1.71 0.03 -1.57
CA GLY A 176 -1.55 0.53 -2.93
C GLY A 176 -1.48 2.05 -2.87
N ALA A 177 -0.24 2.58 -2.87
CA ALA A 177 -0.01 3.98 -2.60
C ALA A 177 -0.30 4.83 -3.84
N VAL A 178 -1.40 5.57 -3.78
CA VAL A 178 -1.77 6.66 -4.68
C VAL A 178 -2.21 7.84 -3.81
N THR A 179 -2.33 9.01 -4.38
CA THR A 179 -2.80 10.19 -3.61
C THR A 179 -4.17 9.94 -3.00
N TYR A 180 -4.31 10.14 -1.69
CA TYR A 180 -5.59 10.04 -0.97
C TYR A 180 -6.64 11.00 -1.59
N PRO A 181 -7.91 10.60 -1.77
CA PRO A 181 -8.56 9.38 -1.25
C PRO A 181 -8.43 8.14 -2.15
N GLY A 182 -7.52 8.12 -3.10
CA GLY A 182 -7.30 6.98 -3.98
C GLY A 182 -6.40 5.88 -3.38
N ALA A 183 -5.73 6.12 -2.23
CA ALA A 183 -4.93 5.11 -1.55
C ALA A 183 -5.79 3.90 -1.15
N GLN A 184 -5.27 2.70 -1.41
CA GLN A 184 -5.98 1.43 -1.27
C GLN A 184 -5.33 0.61 -0.15
N PHE A 185 -6.07 0.37 0.91
CA PHE A 185 -5.59 -0.37 2.08
C PHE A 185 -6.18 -1.77 2.07
N TYR A 186 -5.31 -2.77 2.13
CA TYR A 186 -5.67 -4.19 2.21
C TYR A 186 -5.07 -4.75 3.49
N MET A 187 -5.86 -5.38 4.33
CA MET A 187 -5.40 -5.95 5.59
C MET A 187 -6.32 -7.06 6.09
N GLU A 188 -5.72 -8.06 6.69
CA GLU A 188 -6.41 -9.05 7.53
C GLU A 188 -5.70 -9.20 8.87
N CYS A 189 -6.41 -9.79 9.83
CA CYS A 189 -5.90 -10.05 11.17
C CYS A 189 -5.80 -11.54 11.44
N ALA A 190 -4.59 -12.01 11.78
CA ALA A 190 -4.36 -13.38 12.26
C ALA A 190 -4.48 -13.43 13.79
N GLN A 191 -5.06 -14.51 14.29
CA GLN A 191 -5.25 -14.85 15.71
C GLN A 191 -4.03 -15.60 16.19
N ILE A 192 -3.20 -15.02 17.06
CA ILE A 192 -1.95 -15.62 17.50
C ILE A 192 -1.82 -15.67 19.02
N GLN A 193 -1.13 -16.71 19.51
CA GLN A 193 -0.67 -16.85 20.89
C GLN A 193 0.85 -16.70 20.91
N ILE A 194 1.37 -15.61 21.46
CA ILE A 194 2.80 -15.45 21.66
C ILE A 194 3.22 -16.22 22.91
N THR A 195 4.23 -17.06 22.76
CA THR A 195 4.83 -17.84 23.84
C THR A 195 6.27 -17.40 24.10
N GLY A 196 6.69 -17.48 25.37
CA GLY A 196 7.98 -16.93 25.80
C GLY A 196 7.97 -15.40 25.76
N GLY A 197 9.13 -14.79 25.51
CA GLY A 197 9.27 -13.34 25.41
C GLY A 197 9.63 -12.67 26.72
N GLY A 198 9.45 -11.37 26.76
CA GLY A 198 9.80 -10.50 27.89
C GLY A 198 8.60 -9.84 28.53
N SER A 199 8.80 -8.62 29.03
CA SER A 199 7.76 -7.82 29.68
C SER A 199 7.68 -6.41 29.11
N THR A 200 8.31 -6.15 27.97
CA THR A 200 8.31 -4.82 27.36
C THR A 200 6.91 -4.48 26.85
N SER A 201 6.43 -3.28 27.23
CA SER A 201 5.17 -2.73 26.79
C SER A 201 5.46 -1.62 25.75
N PRO A 202 5.19 -1.84 24.45
CA PRO A 202 5.40 -0.84 23.42
C PRO A 202 4.49 0.38 23.55
N ALA A 203 4.92 1.54 23.05
CA ALA A 203 4.01 2.64 22.76
C ALA A 203 3.01 2.22 21.68
N THR A 204 1.75 2.61 21.84
CA THR A 204 0.66 2.12 21.00
C THR A 204 -0.12 3.25 20.33
N VAL A 205 -0.76 2.92 19.23
CA VAL A 205 -1.72 3.75 18.51
C VAL A 205 -3.08 3.03 18.44
N SER A 206 -4.12 3.71 17.95
CA SER A 206 -5.43 3.12 17.72
C SER A 206 -5.78 3.18 16.24
N PHE A 207 -6.46 2.17 15.73
CA PHE A 207 -7.17 2.23 14.47
C PHE A 207 -8.69 2.28 14.72
N PRO A 208 -9.41 3.17 14.01
CA PRO A 208 -8.93 4.32 13.27
C PRO A 208 -8.15 5.32 14.14
N GLY A 209 -7.37 6.21 13.49
CA GLY A 209 -6.64 7.30 14.14
C GLY A 209 -5.11 7.24 13.99
N ALA A 210 -4.53 6.05 13.73
CA ALA A 210 -3.10 5.93 13.43
C ALA A 210 -2.72 6.44 12.04
N TYR A 211 -3.70 6.52 11.13
CA TYR A 211 -3.56 7.06 9.78
C TYR A 211 -4.51 8.24 9.60
N HIS A 212 -4.02 9.27 8.90
CA HIS A 212 -4.80 10.43 8.49
C HIS A 212 -4.71 10.59 6.98
N GLY A 213 -5.78 11.00 6.34
CA GLY A 213 -5.79 11.26 4.89
C GLY A 213 -4.79 12.31 4.42
N THR A 214 -4.17 13.05 5.36
CA THR A 214 -3.13 14.07 5.13
C THR A 214 -1.71 13.59 5.41
N ASP A 215 -1.53 12.33 5.85
CA ASP A 215 -0.20 11.80 6.15
C ASP A 215 0.67 11.77 4.89
N PRO A 216 1.95 12.16 4.96
CA PRO A 216 2.84 12.21 3.80
C PRO A 216 2.90 10.89 3.04
N GLY A 217 2.91 9.75 3.75
CA GLY A 217 2.96 8.42 3.13
C GLY A 217 1.64 7.98 2.46
N ILE A 218 0.55 8.72 2.66
CA ILE A 218 -0.77 8.44 2.08
C ILE A 218 -1.13 9.42 0.97
N THR A 219 -0.63 10.67 1.06
CA THR A 219 -0.92 11.73 0.08
C THR A 219 0.13 11.84 -1.03
N THR A 220 1.21 11.08 -0.96
CA THR A 220 2.32 11.15 -1.90
C THR A 220 1.90 10.67 -3.29
N ASN A 221 2.22 11.48 -4.33
CA ASN A 221 2.19 11.00 -5.69
C ASN A 221 3.43 10.12 -5.94
N ILE A 222 3.20 8.83 -6.17
CA ILE A 222 4.28 7.84 -6.34
C ILE A 222 4.79 7.73 -7.78
N TYR A 223 4.14 8.39 -8.73
CA TYR A 223 4.46 8.26 -10.15
C TYR A 223 5.40 9.36 -10.65
N TYR A 224 5.18 10.59 -10.19
CA TYR A 224 6.01 11.72 -10.65
C TYR A 224 5.94 12.93 -9.69
N PRO A 225 7.08 13.60 -9.40
CA PRO A 225 8.45 13.20 -9.73
C PRO A 225 8.87 11.92 -9.00
N LEU A 226 9.91 11.22 -9.51
CA LEU A 226 10.44 10.04 -8.83
C LEU A 226 10.83 10.39 -7.41
N LEU A 227 10.38 9.56 -6.47
CA LEU A 227 10.61 9.80 -5.06
C LEU A 227 12.07 9.47 -4.69
N THR A 228 12.71 10.37 -3.97
CA THR A 228 14.04 10.16 -3.39
C THR A 228 13.97 9.62 -1.95
N ASN A 229 12.81 9.74 -1.32
CA ASN A 229 12.50 9.18 0.00
C ASN A 229 10.99 8.91 0.10
N TYR A 230 10.61 8.09 1.07
CA TYR A 230 9.22 7.82 1.40
C TYR A 230 9.08 7.55 2.89
N THR A 231 8.07 8.14 3.51
CA THR A 231 7.75 7.89 4.92
C THR A 231 6.57 6.93 4.99
N VAL A 232 6.80 5.74 5.52
CA VAL A 232 5.75 4.75 5.73
C VAL A 232 4.75 5.28 6.75
N PRO A 233 3.43 5.21 6.50
CA PRO A 233 2.41 5.72 7.43
C PRO A 233 2.43 5.04 8.79
N GLY A 234 1.95 5.74 9.81
CA GLY A 234 1.81 5.25 11.18
C GLY A 234 3.05 5.46 12.05
N PRO A 235 3.10 4.84 13.25
CA PRO A 235 4.20 5.02 14.20
C PRO A 235 5.49 4.35 13.71
N PRO A 236 6.65 4.72 14.28
CA PRO A 236 7.89 4.00 14.05
C PRO A 236 7.78 2.52 14.42
N VAL A 237 8.61 1.68 13.77
CA VAL A 237 8.73 0.26 14.11
C VAL A 237 9.26 0.11 15.53
N PHE A 238 8.58 -0.69 16.35
CA PHE A 238 8.99 -1.02 17.69
C PHE A 238 10.27 -1.86 17.68
N SER A 239 11.23 -1.50 18.53
CA SER A 239 12.48 -2.22 18.75
C SER A 239 12.64 -2.60 20.21
N CYS A 240 13.13 -3.80 20.48
CA CYS A 240 13.44 -4.29 21.84
C CYS A 240 14.62 -3.58 22.50
N SER A 241 15.50 -2.96 21.73
CA SER A 241 16.58 -2.14 22.24
C SER A 241 15.98 -0.78 22.60
N GLY A 242 15.70 -0.54 23.88
CA GLY A 242 15.09 0.70 24.36
C GLY A 242 15.88 1.93 23.94
N GLY A 243 15.33 2.75 23.06
CA GLY A 243 15.87 4.05 22.65
C GLY A 243 15.61 4.34 21.17
N GLY A 244 14.82 5.38 20.90
CA GLY A 244 14.73 6.19 19.70
C GLY A 244 14.79 5.50 18.33
N ALA A 245 13.79 5.77 17.53
CA ALA A 245 13.73 5.38 16.13
C ALA A 245 15.07 5.70 15.43
N THR A 246 15.81 4.66 15.08
CA THR A 246 16.88 4.75 14.10
C THR A 246 16.41 4.00 12.88
N THR A 247 16.05 4.73 11.86
CA THR A 247 15.81 4.21 10.51
C THR A 247 17.13 3.62 10.02
N THR A 248 17.31 2.31 10.17
CA THR A 248 18.50 1.63 9.65
C THR A 248 18.26 1.27 8.18
N VAL A 249 18.51 2.22 7.31
CA VAL A 249 18.86 1.91 5.93
C VAL A 249 20.25 1.25 5.98
N ARG A 250 20.31 -0.04 5.77
CA ARG A 250 21.59 -0.76 5.67
C ARG A 250 22.23 -0.45 4.32
N SER A 251 22.90 0.70 4.26
CA SER A 251 23.84 0.99 3.18
C SER A 251 25.21 0.43 3.59
N THR A 252 25.66 -0.60 2.90
CA THR A 252 27.06 -0.99 2.91
C THR A 252 27.83 0.03 2.07
N THR A 253 28.50 0.98 2.72
CA THR A 253 29.53 1.80 2.07
C THR A 253 30.85 1.57 2.76
N THR A 254 31.79 1.11 1.96
CA THR A 254 33.21 1.01 2.24
C THR A 254 33.77 2.42 2.49
N SER A 255 34.49 2.57 3.60
CA SER A 255 35.16 3.80 4.00
C SER A 255 36.29 4.18 3.06
N ALA A 256 36.35 5.46 2.70
CA ALA A 256 37.60 6.14 2.39
C ALA A 256 37.57 7.53 3.01
N SER A 257 38.47 7.74 3.93
CA SER A 257 38.69 9.03 4.60
C SER A 257 39.44 9.99 3.69
N THR A 258 39.05 11.27 3.66
CA THR A 258 39.99 12.37 3.61
C THR A 258 39.33 13.67 4.06
N THR A 259 40.04 14.35 4.94
CA THR A 259 39.82 15.64 5.58
C THR A 259 39.96 16.80 4.61
N SER A 260 39.15 17.84 4.70
CA SER A 260 39.59 19.24 4.78
C SER A 260 38.40 20.20 4.91
N ALA A 261 38.50 21.06 5.87
CA ALA A 261 37.64 22.21 6.12
C ALA A 261 37.98 23.37 5.21
N THR A 262 37.00 24.16 4.81
CA THR A 262 37.18 25.63 4.62
C THR A 262 35.82 26.34 4.67
N THR A 263 35.79 27.37 5.44
CA THR A 263 34.76 28.33 5.81
C THR A 263 34.53 29.38 4.72
N VAL A 264 33.40 30.16 4.89
CA VAL A 264 33.09 31.52 4.35
C VAL A 264 32.13 31.51 3.17
N THR A 265 31.04 32.21 3.08
CA THR A 265 30.53 33.50 3.56
C THR A 265 29.10 33.68 3.02
N LYS A 266 28.26 34.29 3.84
CA LYS A 266 26.88 34.69 3.57
C LYS A 266 26.85 35.87 2.59
N THR A 267 25.99 35.82 1.56
CA THR A 267 25.52 37.03 0.89
C THR A 267 24.04 36.91 0.57
N THR A 268 23.28 37.79 1.16
CA THR A 268 21.87 38.08 0.91
C THR A 268 21.77 38.99 -0.28
N THR A 269 20.88 38.69 -1.22
CA THR A 269 20.34 39.76 -2.08
C THR A 269 18.90 39.41 -2.47
N THR A 270 18.06 40.37 -2.24
CA THR A 270 16.63 40.49 -2.46
C THR A 270 16.28 40.78 -3.90
N THR A 271 15.05 40.35 -4.26
CA THR A 271 14.08 40.99 -5.17
C THR A 271 14.27 40.81 -6.68
N SER A 272 13.35 40.17 -7.35
CA SER A 272 12.28 40.83 -8.13
C SER A 272 11.45 39.81 -8.89
N ALA A 273 10.13 39.98 -8.87
CA ALA A 273 9.19 39.32 -9.73
C ALA A 273 9.42 39.78 -11.19
N ALA A 274 9.46 38.85 -12.10
CA ALA A 274 9.33 39.13 -13.53
C ALA A 274 8.53 38.00 -14.20
N SER A 275 7.59 38.44 -14.95
CA SER A 275 6.58 37.86 -15.78
C SER A 275 7.00 36.64 -16.60
N THR A 276 6.03 35.72 -16.70
CA THR A 276 5.96 34.57 -17.59
C THR A 276 6.34 34.87 -19.03
N THR A 277 7.42 34.28 -19.49
CA THR A 277 7.63 33.94 -20.89
C THR A 277 7.62 32.41 -20.99
N THR A 278 6.65 31.88 -21.73
CA THR A 278 6.51 30.48 -22.08
C THR A 278 7.78 30.00 -22.77
N ALA A 279 8.61 29.25 -22.08
CA ALA A 279 9.76 28.61 -22.70
C ALA A 279 9.23 27.44 -23.57
N ALA A 280 9.50 27.49 -24.87
CA ALA A 280 9.33 26.38 -25.79
C ALA A 280 10.33 25.29 -25.40
N GLY A 281 9.93 24.41 -24.49
CA GLY A 281 10.70 23.22 -24.09
C GLY A 281 9.95 21.95 -24.50
N THR A 282 10.68 20.89 -24.78
CA THR A 282 10.11 19.56 -24.95
C THR A 282 10.05 18.85 -23.60
N VAL A 283 9.01 18.04 -23.41
CA VAL A 283 8.80 17.21 -22.21
C VAL A 283 9.56 15.91 -22.36
N ALA A 284 10.31 15.53 -21.34
CA ALA A 284 11.02 14.25 -21.31
C ALA A 284 10.05 13.05 -21.27
N HIS A 285 10.53 11.85 -21.58
CA HIS A 285 9.78 10.60 -21.46
C HIS A 285 9.14 10.49 -20.06
N PHE A 286 7.88 10.10 -20.01
CA PHE A 286 7.00 10.07 -18.83
C PHE A 286 6.66 11.44 -18.19
N GLY A 287 7.11 12.55 -18.75
CA GLY A 287 6.71 13.88 -18.27
C GLY A 287 5.29 14.25 -18.69
N GLN A 288 4.62 15.08 -17.88
CA GLN A 288 3.29 15.57 -18.21
C GLN A 288 3.34 16.53 -19.41
N CYS A 289 2.50 16.26 -20.41
CA CYS A 289 2.43 17.05 -21.65
C CYS A 289 1.02 17.61 -21.95
N GLY A 290 0.07 17.43 -21.03
CA GLY A 290 -1.29 17.97 -21.19
C GLY A 290 -2.17 17.66 -19.98
N GLY A 291 -3.41 18.16 -20.03
CA GLY A 291 -4.41 18.01 -18.97
C GLY A 291 -5.20 19.29 -18.75
N SER A 292 -6.36 19.23 -18.08
CA SER A 292 -7.31 20.35 -17.97
C SER A 292 -6.78 21.60 -17.25
N SER A 293 -5.72 21.47 -16.43
CA SER A 293 -5.08 22.57 -15.71
C SER A 293 -3.59 22.69 -16.04
N TYR A 294 -3.13 22.03 -17.10
CA TYR A 294 -1.73 22.02 -17.47
C TYR A 294 -1.35 23.25 -18.28
N THR A 295 -0.33 23.97 -17.84
CA THR A 295 0.18 25.20 -18.48
C THR A 295 1.61 25.05 -18.98
N GLY A 296 2.20 23.86 -18.90
CA GLY A 296 3.56 23.57 -19.34
C GLY A 296 3.68 23.23 -20.83
N PRO A 297 4.88 22.80 -21.29
CA PRO A 297 5.12 22.38 -22.66
C PRO A 297 4.27 21.15 -23.04
N THR A 298 3.72 21.15 -24.26
CA THR A 298 2.87 20.05 -24.76
C THR A 298 3.57 19.16 -25.78
N ALA A 299 4.77 19.51 -26.21
CA ALA A 299 5.58 18.72 -27.13
C ALA A 299 6.51 17.77 -26.36
N CYS A 300 6.48 16.47 -26.68
CA CYS A 300 7.39 15.48 -26.10
C CYS A 300 8.74 15.46 -26.84
N ALA A 301 9.81 15.13 -26.12
CA ALA A 301 11.10 14.84 -26.74
C ALA A 301 11.00 13.58 -27.62
N ALA A 302 11.55 13.59 -28.83
CA ALA A 302 11.55 12.41 -29.68
C ALA A 302 12.30 11.23 -29.01
N PRO A 303 11.84 9.99 -29.15
CA PRO A 303 10.77 9.51 -30.06
C PRO A 303 9.34 9.51 -29.46
N TYR A 304 9.11 10.14 -28.33
CA TYR A 304 7.87 10.03 -27.54
C TYR A 304 6.75 10.91 -28.06
N THR A 305 5.51 10.49 -27.84
CA THR A 305 4.28 11.22 -28.18
C THR A 305 3.43 11.50 -26.95
N CYS A 306 2.68 12.60 -26.95
CA CYS A 306 1.79 12.94 -25.85
C CYS A 306 0.52 12.09 -25.92
N VAL A 307 0.35 11.19 -24.96
CA VAL A 307 -0.81 10.27 -24.89
C VAL A 307 -1.67 10.65 -23.70
N VAL A 308 -3.00 10.68 -23.90
CA VAL A 308 -3.97 10.92 -22.83
C VAL A 308 -4.03 9.66 -21.95
N SER A 309 -3.52 9.76 -20.73
CA SER A 309 -3.61 8.71 -19.72
C SER A 309 -4.86 8.94 -18.89
N ASN A 310 -5.91 8.15 -19.10
CA ASN A 310 -7.13 8.18 -18.28
C ASN A 310 -6.93 7.31 -17.05
N ALA A 311 -6.48 7.88 -15.96
CA ALA A 311 -6.35 7.18 -14.68
C ALA A 311 -7.70 6.98 -13.94
N PHE A 312 -8.82 7.48 -14.43
CA PHE A 312 -10.12 7.35 -13.77
C PHE A 312 -11.26 7.18 -14.77
N VAL A 313 -11.62 5.94 -15.04
CA VAL A 313 -12.95 5.58 -15.55
C VAL A 313 -13.57 4.59 -14.57
N SER A 314 -14.25 5.07 -13.55
CA SER A 314 -15.32 4.30 -12.93
C SER A 314 -16.56 4.45 -13.80
N LEU A 315 -16.78 3.52 -14.70
CA LEU A 315 -18.05 3.37 -15.40
C LEU A 315 -18.96 2.48 -14.55
N GLN A 316 -19.81 3.08 -13.75
CA GLN A 316 -21.08 2.47 -13.43
C GLN A 316 -21.96 2.59 -14.68
N ALA A 317 -21.99 1.57 -15.49
CA ALA A 317 -22.98 1.41 -16.52
C ALA A 317 -24.26 0.88 -15.87
N ILE A 318 -25.13 1.75 -15.39
CA ILE A 318 -26.54 1.42 -15.24
C ILE A 318 -27.19 1.67 -16.60
N SER A 319 -27.54 0.58 -17.27
CA SER A 319 -28.45 0.58 -18.41
C SER A 319 -29.81 1.08 -17.92
N LEU A 320 -30.22 2.27 -18.35
CA LEU A 320 -31.61 2.63 -18.61
C LEU A 320 -31.62 3.83 -19.56
N SER A 321 -32.30 3.64 -20.68
CA SER A 321 -32.71 4.67 -21.63
C SER A 321 -33.28 5.90 -20.93
N PHE A 322 -32.76 7.10 -21.24
CA PHE A 322 -33.56 8.31 -21.47
C PHE A 322 -32.68 9.57 -21.57
N ASP A 323 -32.95 10.35 -22.61
CA ASP A 323 -32.73 11.79 -22.83
C ASP A 323 -31.32 12.41 -22.68
N TRP A 324 -30.83 12.85 -23.82
CA TRP A 324 -29.59 13.57 -24.08
C TRP A 324 -29.69 15.09 -23.93
N ASN A 325 -30.21 15.62 -22.82
CA ASN A 325 -30.20 17.06 -22.65
C ASN A 325 -30.31 17.56 -21.22
N LEU A 326 -29.51 17.08 -20.29
CA LEU A 326 -29.31 17.77 -19.00
C LEU A 326 -28.19 17.07 -18.21
N LEU A 327 -26.93 17.36 -18.52
CA LEU A 327 -25.82 17.21 -17.55
C LEU A 327 -24.67 18.14 -17.92
N THR A 328 -24.82 19.35 -17.45
CA THR A 328 -23.78 20.35 -17.37
C THR A 328 -22.77 20.00 -16.29
N ASN A 329 -21.49 20.11 -16.64
CA ASN A 329 -20.37 20.41 -15.74
C ASN A 329 -20.06 19.47 -14.58
N HIS A 330 -19.43 18.33 -14.90
CA HIS A 330 -18.45 17.75 -13.98
C HIS A 330 -17.07 17.95 -14.62
N PHE A 331 -16.20 18.68 -13.93
CA PHE A 331 -14.83 18.94 -14.33
C PHE A 331 -14.08 17.60 -14.47
N ARG A 332 -13.82 17.18 -15.71
CA ARG A 332 -12.93 16.08 -16.02
C ARG A 332 -11.51 16.62 -16.03
N THR A 333 -10.75 16.36 -15.01
CA THR A 333 -9.31 16.57 -15.04
C THR A 333 -8.70 15.52 -15.95
N GLN A 334 -8.38 15.88 -17.18
CA GLN A 334 -7.60 15.03 -18.08
C GLN A 334 -6.11 15.26 -17.78
N TYR A 335 -5.36 14.18 -17.72
CA TYR A 335 -3.92 14.17 -17.58
C TYR A 335 -3.32 13.50 -18.82
N SER A 336 -2.27 14.08 -19.39
CA SER A 336 -1.58 13.52 -20.55
C SER A 336 -0.08 13.41 -20.29
N GLN A 337 0.54 12.33 -20.72
CA GLN A 337 1.94 12.00 -20.48
C GLN A 337 2.67 11.65 -21.77
N CYS A 338 3.97 11.92 -21.84
CA CYS A 338 4.83 11.53 -22.95
C CYS A 338 5.21 10.03 -22.82
N LEU A 339 4.71 9.22 -23.74
CA LEU A 339 4.98 7.79 -23.82
C LEU A 339 5.66 7.44 -25.14
#